data_f4339183545a1f318257f79e9084c80e
#
_entry.id   f4339183545a1f318257f79e9084c80e
#
_cell.length_a   1.000
_cell.length_b   1.000
_cell.length_c   1.000
_cell.angle_alpha   90.00
_cell.angle_beta   90.00
_cell.angle_gamma   90.00
#
_symmetry.space_group_name_H-M   'P 1'
#
loop_
_entity.id
_entity.type
_entity.pdbx_description
1 polymer ?
#
loop_
_entity_poly.entity_id
_entity_poly.type
_entity_poly.pdbx_seq_one_letter_code
_entity_poly.pdbx_strand_id
1 'polypeptide(L)'
;MPTRVSRYVVLGAAALGVGLLLSGALRRGSWLSASSGAGVDTVFAEDFESGTLAAWTDGVDPSRHRIITDSGQAQSGRRFLQVTYRSGGDGGWLTHFFLPGYDSLYVSYYVRLPEGWRGGTKLIALYGSRIDDQWSGMGKAGTCPTGTDFFATMLIAEVTGDPGPTRFYSYFPAMAREPDGVTCWGRFGDGGEQYLPPLTLSHGSWHHVEFWVRLNTPGHENASQSFWLDDVLRGTWSALNFRNSAKLRLNAVQLTFNRGIAGGPTAQTLDVDHLVITTRRPGS
;
A
#
# COMPACT_ATOMS: atom_id res chain seq x y z
N MET A 1 -8.73 -59.49 -30.01
CA MET A 1 -10.15 -59.33 -29.60
C MET A 1 -10.40 -57.85 -29.50
N PRO A 2 -11.30 -57.29 -30.29
CA PRO A 2 -11.50 -55.84 -30.34
C PRO A 2 -12.63 -55.39 -29.44
N THR A 3 -12.43 -54.30 -28.72
CA THR A 3 -13.45 -53.63 -27.91
C THR A 3 -14.09 -52.50 -28.66
N ARG A 4 -15.40 -52.45 -28.56
CA ARG A 4 -16.35 -51.61 -29.31
C ARG A 4 -16.22 -50.13 -28.97
N VAL A 5 -16.22 -49.29 -30.01
CA VAL A 5 -16.47 -47.85 -29.95
C VAL A 5 -17.97 -47.62 -30.04
N SER A 6 -18.54 -46.93 -29.06
CA SER A 6 -19.92 -46.47 -29.09
C SER A 6 -19.95 -44.99 -29.56
N ARG A 7 -20.61 -44.75 -30.65
CA ARG A 7 -20.88 -43.43 -31.20
C ARG A 7 -22.23 -42.94 -30.70
N TYR A 8 -22.28 -41.81 -30.08
CA TYR A 8 -23.54 -41.06 -29.87
C TYR A 8 -23.57 -39.87 -30.84
N VAL A 9 -24.58 -39.91 -31.67
CA VAL A 9 -24.99 -38.79 -32.53
C VAL A 9 -25.92 -37.92 -31.71
N VAL A 10 -25.65 -36.62 -31.60
CA VAL A 10 -26.57 -35.63 -31.09
C VAL A 10 -26.92 -34.67 -32.20
N LEU A 11 -28.19 -34.67 -32.55
CA LEU A 11 -28.83 -33.79 -33.51
C LEU A 11 -28.84 -32.34 -33.04
N GLY A 12 -28.53 -31.42 -33.92
CA GLY A 12 -28.61 -29.99 -33.69
C GLY A 12 -30.03 -29.46 -33.78
N ALA A 13 -30.32 -28.47 -32.98
CA ALA A 13 -31.43 -27.55 -33.17
C ALA A 13 -30.85 -26.14 -33.30
N ALA A 14 -31.00 -25.55 -34.47
CA ALA A 14 -30.67 -24.17 -34.74
C ALA A 14 -31.80 -23.28 -34.22
N ALA A 15 -31.51 -22.37 -33.29
CA ALA A 15 -32.38 -21.27 -32.95
C ALA A 15 -31.74 -19.95 -33.39
N LEU A 16 -32.34 -19.31 -34.37
CA LEU A 16 -32.07 -17.95 -34.81
C LEU A 16 -32.49 -16.97 -33.70
N GLY A 17 -31.53 -16.38 -33.02
CA GLY A 17 -31.75 -15.29 -32.09
C GLY A 17 -31.22 -13.98 -32.66
N VAL A 18 -32.15 -13.06 -32.94
CA VAL A 18 -31.88 -11.69 -33.39
C VAL A 18 -31.09 -10.95 -32.27
N GLY A 19 -29.86 -10.59 -32.58
CA GLY A 19 -29.02 -9.82 -31.67
C GLY A 19 -29.41 -8.33 -31.67
N LEU A 20 -30.01 -7.83 -30.59
CA LEU A 20 -30.01 -6.41 -30.28
C LEU A 20 -28.63 -6.03 -29.71
N LEU A 21 -27.90 -5.24 -30.45
CA LEU A 21 -26.70 -4.53 -29.96
C LEU A 21 -27.17 -3.41 -29.01
N LEU A 22 -27.21 -3.71 -27.73
CA LEU A 22 -27.26 -2.69 -26.67
C LEU A 22 -25.81 -2.29 -26.35
N SER A 23 -25.39 -1.17 -26.92
CA SER A 23 -24.19 -0.44 -26.50
C SER A 23 -24.40 0.07 -25.07
N GLY A 24 -24.08 -0.77 -24.09
CA GLY A 24 -24.01 -0.39 -22.69
C GLY A 24 -22.77 0.46 -22.45
N ALA A 25 -22.95 1.80 -22.48
CA ALA A 25 -21.97 2.69 -21.88
C ALA A 25 -21.87 2.35 -20.39
N LEU A 26 -20.76 1.74 -19.98
CA LEU A 26 -20.41 1.57 -18.58
C LEU A 26 -20.32 2.97 -17.96
N ARG A 27 -21.39 3.38 -17.29
CA ARG A 27 -21.37 4.52 -16.39
C ARG A 27 -20.38 4.19 -15.28
N ARG A 28 -19.23 4.88 -15.30
CA ARG A 28 -18.33 4.96 -14.14
C ARG A 28 -19.16 5.55 -13.00
N GLY A 29 -19.59 4.70 -12.08
CA GLY A 29 -20.37 5.10 -10.93
C GLY A 29 -19.52 5.99 -10.01
N SER A 30 -20.06 7.15 -9.65
CA SER A 30 -19.54 7.95 -8.57
C SER A 30 -19.71 7.17 -7.25
N TRP A 31 -18.62 6.82 -6.62
CA TRP A 31 -18.58 6.04 -5.38
C TRP A 31 -18.92 6.85 -4.12
N LEU A 32 -19.61 7.98 -4.28
CA LEU A 32 -20.14 8.77 -3.17
C LEU A 32 -21.63 8.51 -2.99
N SER A 33 -22.05 7.26 -2.81
CA SER A 33 -23.37 6.93 -2.31
C SER A 33 -23.24 6.23 -0.97
N ALA A 34 -23.48 6.99 0.09
CA ALA A 34 -23.58 6.50 1.44
C ALA A 34 -24.66 5.42 1.54
N SER A 35 -24.27 4.17 1.69
CA SER A 35 -25.12 3.13 2.27
C SER A 35 -24.91 3.16 3.78
N SER A 36 -25.98 3.35 4.53
CA SER A 36 -26.05 3.35 6.00
C SER A 36 -25.87 1.95 6.58
N GLY A 37 -24.68 1.38 6.44
CA GLY A 37 -24.14 0.36 7.32
C GLY A 37 -23.17 1.03 8.27
N ALA A 38 -22.97 0.55 9.49
CA ALA A 38 -22.12 1.16 10.52
C ALA A 38 -20.87 1.80 9.90
N GLY A 39 -20.80 3.13 9.91
CA GLY A 39 -20.00 3.94 9.00
C GLY A 39 -18.52 3.58 9.02
N VAL A 40 -17.94 3.44 7.84
CA VAL A 40 -16.49 3.43 7.66
C VAL A 40 -16.05 4.90 7.72
N ASP A 41 -15.34 5.29 8.78
CA ASP A 41 -14.88 6.66 8.91
C ASP A 41 -13.66 6.89 8.05
N THR A 42 -13.75 7.84 7.12
CA THR A 42 -12.58 8.32 6.36
C THR A 42 -11.74 9.19 7.27
N VAL A 43 -10.47 8.80 7.44
CA VAL A 43 -9.47 9.51 8.24
C VAL A 43 -8.71 10.52 7.39
N PHE A 44 -8.37 10.12 6.16
CA PHE A 44 -7.67 10.96 5.19
C PHE A 44 -7.99 10.48 3.77
N ALA A 45 -8.10 11.41 2.84
CA ALA A 45 -8.24 11.09 1.43
C ALA A 45 -7.49 12.13 0.58
N GLU A 46 -6.80 11.65 -0.45
CA GLU A 46 -6.07 12.48 -1.41
C GLU A 46 -6.19 11.87 -2.80
N ASP A 47 -6.97 12.53 -3.64
CA ASP A 47 -7.22 12.14 -5.03
C ASP A 47 -6.44 13.00 -6.04
N PHE A 48 -5.64 13.96 -5.53
CA PHE A 48 -4.83 14.93 -6.28
C PHE A 48 -5.63 15.87 -7.21
N GLU A 49 -6.96 15.77 -7.23
CA GLU A 49 -7.82 16.56 -8.11
C GLU A 49 -7.84 18.05 -7.75
N SER A 50 -7.45 18.41 -6.52
CA SER A 50 -7.23 19.80 -6.11
C SER A 50 -6.12 20.51 -6.91
N GLY A 51 -5.19 19.73 -7.50
CA GLY A 51 -4.01 20.23 -8.20
C GLY A 51 -2.92 20.77 -7.29
N THR A 52 -3.02 20.52 -5.97
CA THR A 52 -2.04 20.97 -4.97
C THR A 52 -1.67 19.83 -4.01
N LEU A 53 -0.57 20.01 -3.29
CA LEU A 53 -0.13 19.08 -2.22
C LEU A 53 -0.37 19.69 -0.82
N ALA A 54 -1.32 20.62 -0.70
CA ALA A 54 -1.58 21.34 0.55
C ALA A 54 -2.10 20.46 1.70
N ALA A 55 -2.63 19.25 1.40
CA ALA A 55 -3.04 18.27 2.40
C ALA A 55 -1.85 17.62 3.12
N TRP A 56 -0.66 17.67 2.54
CA TRP A 56 0.55 17.07 3.10
C TRP A 56 1.27 18.05 4.02
N THR A 57 1.62 17.59 5.21
CA THR A 57 2.17 18.45 6.28
C THR A 57 3.68 18.52 6.29
N ASP A 58 4.36 17.56 5.62
CA ASP A 58 5.83 17.50 5.55
C ASP A 58 6.30 16.80 4.28
N GLY A 59 7.50 17.12 3.83
CA GLY A 59 8.22 16.45 2.76
C GLY A 59 7.90 16.93 1.35
N VAL A 60 7.02 17.92 1.17
CA VAL A 60 6.70 18.45 -0.17
C VAL A 60 7.93 19.10 -0.81
N ASP A 61 8.37 18.55 -1.95
CA ASP A 61 9.48 19.05 -2.76
C ASP A 61 9.02 19.22 -4.22
N PRO A 62 8.77 20.46 -4.70
CA PRO A 62 8.30 20.69 -6.08
C PRO A 62 9.27 20.20 -7.17
N SER A 63 10.51 19.94 -6.84
CA SER A 63 11.49 19.35 -7.76
C SER A 63 11.35 17.83 -7.93
N ARG A 64 10.59 17.19 -7.05
CA ARG A 64 10.34 15.75 -7.04
C ARG A 64 8.87 15.39 -7.17
N HIS A 65 7.97 16.20 -6.58
CA HIS A 65 6.55 15.93 -6.45
C HIS A 65 5.77 16.88 -7.36
N ARG A 66 5.12 16.33 -8.39
CA ARG A 66 4.36 17.11 -9.36
C ARG A 66 2.98 16.51 -9.54
N ILE A 67 1.95 17.36 -9.56
CA ILE A 67 0.62 16.94 -9.98
C ILE A 67 0.57 17.03 -11.51
N ILE A 68 0.31 15.89 -12.14
CA ILE A 68 0.13 15.76 -13.59
C ILE A 68 -1.36 15.83 -13.88
N THR A 69 -1.74 16.58 -14.91
CA THR A 69 -3.12 16.66 -15.42
C THR A 69 -3.18 15.90 -16.74
N ASP A 70 -3.69 14.69 -16.72
CA ASP A 70 -3.88 13.83 -17.90
C ASP A 70 -4.94 12.77 -17.59
N SER A 71 -6.16 13.01 -18.03
CA SER A 71 -7.30 12.10 -17.80
C SER A 71 -7.19 10.75 -18.53
N GLY A 72 -6.30 10.64 -19.50
CA GLY A 72 -6.02 9.38 -20.21
C GLY A 72 -5.05 8.48 -19.44
N GLN A 73 -4.26 9.07 -18.54
CA GLN A 73 -3.27 8.36 -17.75
C GLN A 73 -3.60 8.28 -16.26
N ALA A 74 -4.45 9.15 -15.72
CA ALA A 74 -4.90 9.08 -14.33
C ALA A 74 -5.65 7.76 -14.08
N GLN A 75 -5.49 7.20 -12.88
CA GLN A 75 -6.27 6.03 -12.45
C GLN A 75 -7.74 6.43 -12.24
N SER A 76 -7.96 7.60 -11.66
CA SER A 76 -9.28 8.19 -11.47
C SER A 76 -9.25 9.68 -11.78
N GLY A 77 -10.40 10.28 -12.11
CA GLY A 77 -10.48 11.71 -12.36
C GLY A 77 -9.60 12.18 -13.53
N ARG A 78 -8.76 13.19 -13.28
CA ARG A 78 -7.93 13.83 -14.30
C ARG A 78 -6.49 14.07 -13.85
N ARG A 79 -6.18 13.88 -12.57
CA ARG A 79 -4.88 14.23 -11.99
C ARG A 79 -4.34 13.09 -11.15
N PHE A 80 -3.02 13.03 -11.09
CA PHE A 80 -2.28 12.09 -10.25
C PHE A 80 -0.97 12.72 -9.80
N LEU A 81 -0.39 12.23 -8.73
CA LEU A 81 0.95 12.58 -8.29
C LEU A 81 1.99 11.82 -9.11
N GLN A 82 2.92 12.53 -9.71
CA GLN A 82 4.15 11.96 -10.26
C GLN A 82 5.33 12.30 -9.37
N VAL A 83 6.08 11.27 -8.99
CA VAL A 83 7.28 11.38 -8.16
C VAL A 83 8.52 11.15 -9.00
N THR A 84 9.46 12.06 -8.97
CA THR A 84 10.74 11.95 -9.69
C THR A 84 11.84 11.46 -8.76
N TYR A 85 12.43 10.33 -9.09
CA TYR A 85 13.65 9.82 -8.50
C TYR A 85 14.84 10.36 -9.28
N ARG A 86 15.74 11.04 -8.61
CA ARG A 86 16.97 11.53 -9.23
C ARG A 86 17.95 10.36 -9.45
N SER A 87 18.85 10.50 -10.42
CA SER A 87 19.95 9.57 -10.58
C SER A 87 20.74 9.47 -9.28
N GLY A 88 20.97 8.23 -8.79
CA GLY A 88 21.65 7.96 -7.54
C GLY A 88 20.90 8.39 -6.27
N GLY A 89 19.65 8.87 -6.40
CA GLY A 89 18.86 9.39 -5.29
C GLY A 89 17.52 8.69 -5.11
N ASP A 90 16.70 9.27 -4.26
CA ASP A 90 15.33 8.85 -3.96
C ASP A 90 14.29 9.85 -4.49
N GLY A 91 13.01 9.52 -4.33
CA GLY A 91 11.87 10.37 -4.65
C GLY A 91 11.39 11.25 -3.48
N GLY A 92 12.05 11.18 -2.32
CA GLY A 92 11.62 11.90 -1.12
C GLY A 92 10.45 11.24 -0.41
N TRP A 93 9.61 12.04 0.22
CA TRP A 93 8.44 11.57 0.96
C TRP A 93 7.36 12.64 1.01
N LEU A 94 6.13 12.22 1.31
CA LEU A 94 5.01 13.08 1.68
C LEU A 94 4.38 12.53 2.96
N THR A 95 4.29 13.34 4.01
CA THR A 95 3.76 12.93 5.32
C THR A 95 2.51 13.71 5.68
N HIS A 96 1.50 13.01 6.17
CA HIS A 96 0.32 13.60 6.81
C HIS A 96 0.13 13.02 8.21
N PHE A 97 -0.11 13.90 9.21
CA PHE A 97 -0.37 13.53 10.59
C PHE A 97 -1.86 13.64 10.93
N PHE A 98 -2.37 12.70 11.73
CA PHE A 98 -3.77 12.67 12.19
C PHE A 98 -3.85 12.33 13.70
N LEU A 99 -3.41 13.26 14.55
CA LEU A 99 -3.40 13.12 16.00
C LEU A 99 -4.82 13.10 16.61
N PRO A 100 -5.02 12.36 17.71
CA PRO A 100 -4.07 11.57 18.49
C PRO A 100 -3.77 10.20 17.87
N GLY A 101 -4.40 9.85 16.74
CA GLY A 101 -4.22 8.61 16.02
C GLY A 101 -5.25 7.53 16.38
N TYR A 102 -5.06 6.36 15.79
CA TYR A 102 -6.01 5.25 15.75
C TYR A 102 -5.37 3.95 16.21
N ASP A 103 -6.18 2.99 16.66
CA ASP A 103 -5.72 1.64 16.99
C ASP A 103 -5.83 0.68 15.80
N SER A 104 -6.57 1.08 14.76
CA SER A 104 -6.69 0.34 13.52
C SER A 104 -6.87 1.30 12.36
N LEU A 105 -6.14 1.06 11.28
CA LEU A 105 -6.30 1.78 10.01
C LEU A 105 -6.19 0.83 8.82
N TYR A 106 -6.98 1.13 7.82
CA TYR A 106 -6.91 0.55 6.49
C TYR A 106 -6.48 1.65 5.52
N VAL A 107 -5.59 1.28 4.61
CA VAL A 107 -5.04 2.15 3.57
C VAL A 107 -5.29 1.52 2.23
N SER A 108 -5.73 2.32 1.28
CA SER A 108 -5.97 1.95 -0.12
C SER A 108 -5.43 3.06 -1.02
N TYR A 109 -4.65 2.72 -2.05
CA TYR A 109 -4.19 3.67 -3.05
C TYR A 109 -3.75 2.94 -4.32
N TYR A 110 -3.52 3.70 -5.37
CA TYR A 110 -3.01 3.18 -6.62
C TYR A 110 -1.57 3.66 -6.87
N VAL A 111 -0.75 2.75 -7.40
CA VAL A 111 0.63 3.03 -7.79
C VAL A 111 0.92 2.49 -9.18
N ARG A 112 1.69 3.23 -9.96
CA ARG A 112 2.16 2.79 -11.28
C ARG A 112 3.66 3.01 -11.41
N LEU A 113 4.36 1.95 -11.76
CA LEU A 113 5.76 2.00 -12.16
C LEU A 113 5.82 2.12 -13.69
N PRO A 114 6.56 3.07 -14.27
CA PRO A 114 6.64 3.20 -15.72
C PRO A 114 7.37 2.03 -16.36
N GLU A 115 7.21 1.88 -17.67
CA GLU A 115 8.04 0.97 -18.44
C GLU A 115 9.53 1.26 -18.21
N GLY A 116 10.31 0.20 -18.03
CA GLY A 116 11.75 0.31 -17.79
C GLY A 116 12.14 0.73 -16.36
N TRP A 117 11.23 0.71 -15.40
CA TRP A 117 11.57 0.91 -13.99
C TRP A 117 12.69 -0.03 -13.54
N ARG A 118 13.61 0.46 -12.70
CA ARG A 118 14.74 -0.29 -12.15
C ARG A 118 14.81 -0.18 -10.63
N GLY A 119 15.10 -1.31 -9.99
CA GLY A 119 15.30 -1.43 -8.55
C GLY A 119 14.01 -1.37 -7.74
N GLY A 120 14.14 -1.56 -6.44
CA GLY A 120 13.04 -1.48 -5.50
C GLY A 120 12.76 -0.06 -5.03
N THR A 121 11.66 0.07 -4.30
CA THR A 121 11.27 1.31 -3.63
C THR A 121 10.40 1.00 -2.42
N LYS A 122 10.45 1.86 -1.42
CA LYS A 122 9.39 1.93 -0.44
C LYS A 122 8.16 2.55 -1.10
N LEU A 123 6.99 2.17 -0.63
CA LEU A 123 5.73 2.60 -1.23
C LEU A 123 4.96 3.51 -0.27
N ILE A 124 4.45 2.93 0.81
CA ILE A 124 3.63 3.65 1.79
C ILE A 124 3.85 3.09 3.18
N ALA A 125 3.86 3.95 4.17
CA ALA A 125 4.06 3.60 5.57
C ALA A 125 2.94 4.16 6.45
N LEU A 126 2.59 3.41 7.49
CA LEU A 126 1.93 3.91 8.68
C LEU A 126 2.95 3.95 9.82
N TYR A 127 3.00 5.10 10.50
CA TYR A 127 3.86 5.27 11.66
C TYR A 127 3.02 5.33 12.94
N GLY A 128 3.54 4.66 13.96
CA GLY A 128 3.09 4.80 15.33
C GLY A 128 4.06 5.66 16.09
N SER A 129 3.75 6.94 16.18
CA SER A 129 4.43 7.90 17.04
C SER A 129 3.70 8.05 18.36
N ARG A 130 4.39 8.63 19.35
CA ARG A 130 3.77 8.96 20.61
C ARG A 130 2.74 10.08 20.43
N ILE A 131 1.63 10.01 21.14
CA ILE A 131 0.58 11.04 21.07
C ILE A 131 1.04 12.41 21.59
N ASP A 132 2.13 12.45 22.38
CA ASP A 132 2.77 13.65 22.90
C ASP A 132 4.02 14.08 22.11
N ASP A 133 4.40 13.32 21.07
CA ASP A 133 5.50 13.62 20.16
C ASP A 133 5.28 12.94 18.80
N GLN A 134 4.62 13.65 17.89
CA GLN A 134 4.29 13.12 16.55
C GLN A 134 5.52 12.75 15.70
N TRP A 135 6.70 13.28 16.02
CA TRP A 135 7.94 13.01 15.30
C TRP A 135 8.70 11.80 15.85
N SER A 136 8.29 11.23 17.00
CA SER A 136 9.02 10.12 17.63
C SER A 136 9.17 8.88 16.74
N GLY A 137 8.30 8.67 15.75
CA GLY A 137 8.39 7.57 14.79
C GLY A 137 9.25 7.83 13.57
N MET A 138 9.63 9.09 13.32
CA MET A 138 10.31 9.48 12.09
C MET A 138 11.83 9.35 12.19
N GLY A 139 12.50 9.03 11.07
CA GLY A 139 13.98 8.96 11.01
C GLY A 139 14.58 7.81 11.82
N LYS A 140 13.85 6.73 12.07
CA LYS A 140 14.25 5.61 12.93
C LYS A 140 14.92 4.44 12.18
N ALA A 141 15.41 4.65 10.97
CA ALA A 141 16.16 3.62 10.26
C ALA A 141 17.37 3.15 11.10
N GLY A 142 17.50 1.84 11.24
CA GLY A 142 18.56 1.22 12.06
C GLY A 142 18.29 1.20 13.57
N THR A 143 17.23 1.83 14.05
CA THR A 143 16.89 1.86 15.49
C THR A 143 15.96 0.70 15.86
N CYS A 144 16.23 0.04 16.97
CA CYS A 144 15.37 -1.01 17.51
C CYS A 144 14.25 -0.40 18.35
N PRO A 145 12.95 -0.65 18.03
CA PRO A 145 11.84 -0.15 18.83
C PRO A 145 11.79 -0.78 20.23
N THR A 146 11.39 0.01 21.22
CA THR A 146 11.17 -0.46 22.59
C THR A 146 9.68 -0.79 22.85
N GLY A 147 8.80 -0.36 21.95
CA GLY A 147 7.35 -0.43 22.12
C GLY A 147 6.74 0.70 22.93
N THR A 148 7.57 1.65 23.39
CA THR A 148 7.12 2.87 24.10
C THR A 148 7.53 4.14 23.36
N ASP A 149 8.40 4.04 22.37
CA ASP A 149 8.98 5.12 21.59
C ASP A 149 8.37 5.25 20.20
N PHE A 150 8.37 4.15 19.42
CA PHE A 150 7.80 4.12 18.07
C PHE A 150 7.52 2.69 17.60
N PHE A 151 6.76 2.58 16.55
CA PHE A 151 6.74 1.47 15.60
C PHE A 151 6.50 2.02 14.19
N ALA A 152 6.79 1.24 13.18
CA ALA A 152 6.46 1.56 11.81
C ALA A 152 6.12 0.30 11.04
N THR A 153 5.17 0.38 10.13
CA THR A 153 4.89 -0.69 9.17
C THR A 153 4.67 -0.08 7.80
N MET A 154 5.28 -0.64 6.80
CA MET A 154 5.22 -0.14 5.43
C MET A 154 5.19 -1.28 4.42
N LEU A 155 4.63 -1.01 3.26
CA LEU A 155 4.81 -1.85 2.09
C LEU A 155 5.99 -1.33 1.28
N ILE A 156 6.77 -2.27 0.78
CA ILE A 156 7.90 -2.00 -0.11
C ILE A 156 7.83 -2.91 -1.33
N ALA A 157 8.33 -2.45 -2.46
CA ALA A 157 8.78 -3.29 -3.55
C ALA A 157 10.28 -3.53 -3.34
N GLU A 158 10.69 -4.77 -3.10
CA GLU A 158 12.06 -5.12 -2.72
C GLU A 158 13.08 -4.68 -3.77
N VAL A 159 14.33 -4.45 -3.29
CA VAL A 159 15.44 -4.01 -4.15
C VAL A 159 16.09 -5.15 -4.95
N THR A 160 15.75 -6.39 -4.65
CA THR A 160 16.26 -7.60 -5.31
C THR A 160 15.49 -7.92 -6.58
N GLY A 161 15.37 -6.96 -7.47
CA GLY A 161 14.64 -7.07 -8.74
C GLY A 161 14.38 -5.71 -9.34
N ASP A 162 13.60 -5.66 -10.43
CA ASP A 162 13.25 -4.43 -11.14
C ASP A 162 11.72 -4.28 -11.32
N PRO A 163 10.95 -4.05 -10.25
CA PRO A 163 11.24 -4.20 -8.83
C PRO A 163 11.24 -5.68 -8.38
N GLY A 164 11.64 -5.93 -7.14
CA GLY A 164 11.38 -7.20 -6.47
C GLY A 164 9.96 -7.30 -5.92
N PRO A 165 9.63 -8.39 -5.22
CA PRO A 165 8.28 -8.63 -4.72
C PRO A 165 7.83 -7.60 -3.68
N THR A 166 6.52 -7.36 -3.64
CA THR A 166 5.89 -6.48 -2.65
C THR A 166 5.74 -7.21 -1.32
N ARG A 167 6.22 -6.59 -0.25
CA ARG A 167 6.19 -7.15 1.11
C ARG A 167 6.00 -6.07 2.17
N PHE A 168 5.60 -6.51 3.38
CA PHE A 168 5.76 -5.68 4.58
C PHE A 168 7.22 -5.50 4.96
N TYR A 169 7.52 -4.32 5.46
CA TYR A 169 8.79 -3.95 6.07
C TYR A 169 8.47 -3.22 7.37
N SER A 170 8.49 -3.95 8.48
CA SER A 170 7.94 -3.48 9.76
C SER A 170 8.99 -3.43 10.85
N TYR A 171 8.89 -2.40 11.71
CA TYR A 171 9.66 -2.21 12.93
C TYR A 171 8.73 -2.41 14.13
N PHE A 172 9.07 -3.34 15.01
CA PHE A 172 8.28 -3.69 16.20
C PHE A 172 9.18 -4.20 17.33
N PRO A 173 8.77 -4.13 18.62
CA PRO A 173 9.66 -4.38 19.76
C PRO A 173 10.35 -5.73 19.78
N ALA A 174 9.67 -6.79 19.36
CA ALA A 174 10.19 -8.16 19.39
C ALA A 174 10.93 -8.57 18.11
N MET A 175 11.18 -7.63 17.18
CA MET A 175 11.92 -7.94 15.95
C MET A 175 13.35 -8.39 16.22
N ALA A 176 13.85 -9.29 15.39
CA ALA A 176 15.23 -9.74 15.48
C ALA A 176 16.20 -8.57 15.23
N ARG A 177 17.25 -8.50 16.03
CA ARG A 177 18.36 -7.55 15.86
C ARG A 177 19.36 -8.08 14.87
N GLU A 178 20.12 -7.18 14.27
CA GLU A 178 21.28 -7.53 13.48
C GLU A 178 22.38 -8.19 14.33
N PRO A 179 23.38 -8.84 13.72
CA PRO A 179 24.47 -9.52 14.46
C PRO A 179 25.26 -8.61 15.41
N ASP A 180 25.22 -7.29 15.23
CA ASP A 180 25.83 -6.32 16.13
C ASP A 180 25.08 -6.16 17.48
N GLY A 181 23.88 -6.73 17.58
CA GLY A 181 23.02 -6.70 18.76
C GLY A 181 22.34 -5.37 19.05
N VAL A 182 22.57 -4.33 18.24
CA VAL A 182 22.07 -2.97 18.49
C VAL A 182 21.30 -2.38 17.32
N THR A 183 21.52 -2.84 16.11
CA THR A 183 20.85 -2.36 14.90
C THR A 183 19.60 -3.18 14.59
N CYS A 184 18.56 -2.53 14.11
CA CYS A 184 17.36 -3.18 13.62
C CYS A 184 17.00 -2.65 12.23
N TRP A 185 16.80 -3.57 11.28
CA TRP A 185 16.20 -3.27 9.99
C TRP A 185 14.85 -3.94 9.89
N GLY A 186 13.90 -3.30 9.24
CA GLY A 186 12.54 -3.78 9.13
C GLY A 186 12.43 -5.24 8.67
N ARG A 187 11.43 -5.95 9.18
CA ARG A 187 11.22 -7.37 8.90
C ARG A 187 10.07 -7.58 7.92
N PHE A 188 10.21 -8.61 7.10
CA PHE A 188 9.35 -8.92 5.97
C PHE A 188 8.23 -9.90 6.34
N GLY A 189 7.58 -9.69 7.50
CA GLY A 189 6.49 -10.53 7.95
C GLY A 189 6.92 -11.75 8.74
N ASP A 190 7.96 -11.62 9.58
CA ASP A 190 8.33 -12.65 10.57
C ASP A 190 7.11 -12.98 11.43
N GLY A 191 6.80 -14.27 11.59
CA GLY A 191 5.69 -14.76 12.42
C GLY A 191 4.30 -14.69 11.78
N GLY A 192 4.19 -14.47 10.47
CA GLY A 192 2.91 -14.40 9.78
C GLY A 192 2.67 -15.50 8.76
N GLU A 193 1.43 -15.63 8.34
CA GLU A 193 1.02 -16.51 7.26
C GLU A 193 0.94 -15.73 5.95
N GLN A 194 1.84 -16.04 5.04
CA GLN A 194 1.74 -15.59 3.67
C GLN A 194 0.93 -16.62 2.86
N TYR A 195 -0.26 -16.23 2.42
CA TYR A 195 -1.17 -17.15 1.70
C TYR A 195 -0.79 -17.36 0.24
N LEU A 196 -0.13 -16.38 -0.37
CA LEU A 196 0.24 -16.42 -1.77
C LEU A 196 1.71 -16.03 -1.95
N PRO A 197 2.38 -16.54 -3.00
CA PRO A 197 3.72 -16.10 -3.32
C PRO A 197 3.80 -14.58 -3.43
N PRO A 198 4.93 -13.98 -3.03
CA PRO A 198 5.16 -12.55 -3.23
C PRO A 198 4.93 -12.16 -4.68
N LEU A 199 4.22 -11.06 -4.90
CA LEU A 199 3.93 -10.55 -6.24
C LEU A 199 4.74 -9.29 -6.50
N THR A 200 5.33 -9.24 -7.69
CA THR A 200 6.03 -8.06 -8.21
C THR A 200 5.04 -7.16 -8.95
N LEU A 201 5.13 -5.85 -8.72
CA LEU A 201 4.38 -4.86 -9.50
C LEU A 201 4.85 -4.88 -10.95
N SER A 202 3.94 -5.08 -11.90
CA SER A 202 4.25 -4.98 -13.33
C SER A 202 4.47 -3.52 -13.73
N HIS A 203 5.21 -3.31 -14.81
CA HIS A 203 5.44 -1.97 -15.35
C HIS A 203 4.27 -1.52 -16.23
N GLY A 204 4.08 -0.21 -16.34
CA GLY A 204 3.11 0.43 -17.23
C GLY A 204 1.66 0.40 -16.75
N SER A 205 1.33 -0.42 -15.76
CA SER A 205 -0.03 -0.61 -15.25
C SER A 205 -0.23 0.02 -13.87
N TRP A 206 -1.44 0.51 -13.61
CA TRP A 206 -1.86 0.86 -12.26
C TRP A 206 -2.11 -0.41 -11.45
N HIS A 207 -1.57 -0.46 -10.24
CA HIS A 207 -1.81 -1.49 -9.25
C HIS A 207 -2.58 -0.93 -8.07
N HIS A 208 -3.62 -1.62 -7.63
CA HIS A 208 -4.34 -1.34 -6.39
C HIS A 208 -3.57 -1.95 -5.22
N VAL A 209 -3.09 -1.12 -4.32
CA VAL A 209 -2.34 -1.51 -3.13
C VAL A 209 -3.16 -1.19 -1.91
N GLU A 210 -3.44 -2.20 -1.10
CA GLU A 210 -4.21 -2.06 0.12
C GLU A 210 -3.47 -2.71 1.28
N PHE A 211 -3.57 -2.13 2.46
CA PHE A 211 -3.15 -2.82 3.67
C PHE A 211 -3.93 -2.37 4.90
N TRP A 212 -4.03 -3.25 5.87
CA TRP A 212 -4.71 -3.03 7.12
C TRP A 212 -3.77 -3.34 8.28
N VAL A 213 -3.82 -2.50 9.31
CA VAL A 213 -3.04 -2.64 10.53
C VAL A 213 -3.96 -2.47 11.72
N ARG A 214 -3.88 -3.40 12.66
CA ARG A 214 -4.50 -3.31 13.97
C ARG A 214 -3.44 -3.47 15.05
N LEU A 215 -3.37 -2.48 15.94
CA LEU A 215 -2.45 -2.51 17.07
C LEU A 215 -2.90 -3.50 18.13
N ASN A 216 -1.93 -4.01 18.89
CA ASN A 216 -2.18 -4.82 20.08
C ASN A 216 -2.65 -3.97 21.25
N THR A 217 -3.39 -4.59 22.18
CA THR A 217 -3.53 -4.09 23.54
C THR A 217 -2.16 -4.19 24.23
N PRO A 218 -1.64 -3.11 24.86
CA PRO A 218 -0.38 -3.19 25.57
C PRO A 218 -0.31 -4.39 26.53
N GLY A 219 0.79 -5.14 26.47
CA GLY A 219 0.97 -6.37 27.23
C GLY A 219 0.40 -7.64 26.58
N HIS A 220 -0.19 -7.54 25.39
CA HIS A 220 -0.72 -8.68 24.64
C HIS A 220 -0.12 -8.73 23.22
N GLU A 221 0.08 -9.93 22.69
CA GLU A 221 0.53 -10.15 21.30
C GLU A 221 -0.68 -10.39 20.39
N ASN A 222 -1.55 -9.39 20.27
CA ASN A 222 -2.80 -9.49 19.51
C ASN A 222 -2.91 -8.43 18.39
N ALA A 223 -1.80 -7.86 17.98
CA ALA A 223 -1.75 -7.03 16.78
C ALA A 223 -1.80 -7.89 15.52
N SER A 224 -2.20 -7.27 14.42
CA SER A 224 -2.21 -7.92 13.10
C SER A 224 -2.03 -6.89 11.98
N GLN A 225 -1.51 -7.38 10.86
CA GLN A 225 -1.44 -6.64 9.60
C GLN A 225 -1.75 -7.58 8.43
N SER A 226 -2.39 -7.04 7.40
CA SER A 226 -2.72 -7.76 6.17
C SER A 226 -2.52 -6.84 4.99
N PHE A 227 -2.18 -7.39 3.81
CA PHE A 227 -2.19 -6.58 2.60
C PHE A 227 -2.80 -7.32 1.41
N TRP A 228 -3.32 -6.55 0.50
CA TRP A 228 -3.86 -6.99 -0.78
C TRP A 228 -3.12 -6.26 -1.90
N LEU A 229 -3.01 -6.93 -3.01
CA LEU A 229 -2.49 -6.37 -4.25
C LEU A 229 -3.45 -6.77 -5.37
N ASP A 230 -3.96 -5.76 -6.09
CA ASP A 230 -4.98 -5.92 -7.12
C ASP A 230 -6.21 -6.70 -6.59
N ASP A 231 -6.71 -6.26 -5.42
CA ASP A 231 -7.84 -6.82 -4.67
C ASP A 231 -7.64 -8.24 -4.12
N VAL A 232 -6.47 -8.85 -4.33
CA VAL A 232 -6.15 -10.21 -3.89
C VAL A 232 -5.37 -10.17 -2.58
N LEU A 233 -5.92 -10.77 -1.50
CA LEU A 233 -5.23 -10.91 -0.22
C LEU A 233 -3.93 -11.72 -0.39
N ARG A 234 -2.80 -11.12 0.00
CA ARG A 234 -1.47 -11.73 -0.10
C ARG A 234 -1.02 -12.42 1.17
N GLY A 235 -1.48 -11.97 2.31
CA GLY A 235 -1.19 -12.58 3.59
C GLY A 235 -1.74 -11.80 4.76
N THR A 236 -1.77 -12.47 5.91
CA THR A 236 -2.10 -11.90 7.21
C THR A 236 -1.06 -12.34 8.22
N TRP A 237 -0.53 -11.38 8.95
CA TRP A 237 0.40 -11.60 10.06
C TRP A 237 -0.34 -11.23 11.34
N SER A 238 -0.42 -12.15 12.25
CA SER A 238 -1.12 -12.03 13.53
C SER A 238 -0.19 -12.37 14.69
N ALA A 239 -0.69 -12.26 15.91
CA ALA A 239 0.11 -12.47 17.12
C ALA A 239 1.33 -11.54 17.19
N LEU A 240 1.20 -10.32 16.65
CA LEU A 240 2.26 -9.32 16.67
C LEU A 240 2.15 -8.44 17.92
N ASN A 241 3.28 -7.87 18.33
CA ASN A 241 3.37 -6.83 19.33
C ASN A 241 3.97 -5.57 18.70
N PHE A 242 3.14 -4.58 18.35
CA PHE A 242 3.59 -3.30 17.82
C PHE A 242 3.90 -2.29 18.93
N ARG A 243 3.26 -2.41 20.10
CA ARG A 243 3.40 -1.44 21.18
C ARG A 243 3.29 -2.06 22.58
N ASN A 244 4.05 -1.48 23.52
CA ASN A 244 3.94 -1.74 24.95
C ASN A 244 3.28 -0.56 25.71
N SER A 245 2.87 0.49 25.00
CA SER A 245 2.24 1.69 25.56
C SER A 245 1.03 2.11 24.74
N ALA A 246 -0.07 2.46 25.41
CA ALA A 246 -1.25 3.05 24.78
C ALA A 246 -1.00 4.47 24.21
N LYS A 247 0.13 5.09 24.56
CA LYS A 247 0.55 6.38 24.00
C LYS A 247 1.07 6.24 22.55
N LEU A 248 1.41 5.03 22.09
CA LEU A 248 1.71 4.78 20.69
C LEU A 248 0.42 4.47 19.92
N ARG A 249 0.14 5.23 18.88
CA ARG A 249 -1.02 5.06 18.01
C ARG A 249 -0.63 5.27 16.56
N LEU A 250 -1.37 4.68 15.63
CA LEU A 250 -1.26 4.98 14.21
C LEU A 250 -1.67 6.43 13.99
N ASN A 251 -0.73 7.33 13.78
CA ASN A 251 -0.98 8.77 13.75
C ASN A 251 -0.25 9.53 12.64
N ALA A 252 0.40 8.80 11.74
CA ALA A 252 0.91 9.37 10.50
C ALA A 252 0.89 8.36 9.36
N VAL A 253 0.57 8.85 8.16
CA VAL A 253 0.83 8.17 6.90
C VAL A 253 1.98 8.87 6.19
N GLN A 254 2.82 8.10 5.53
CA GLN A 254 3.85 8.63 4.66
C GLN A 254 3.89 7.84 3.35
N LEU A 255 3.66 8.52 2.23
CA LEU A 255 4.15 8.06 0.95
C LEU A 255 5.67 8.20 0.99
N THR A 256 6.38 7.08 0.96
CA THR A 256 7.84 7.08 1.12
C THR A 256 8.47 6.51 -0.13
N PHE A 257 9.30 7.32 -0.78
CA PHE A 257 9.86 7.03 -2.09
C PHE A 257 11.37 6.77 -2.02
N ASN A 258 11.79 6.17 -0.92
CA ASN A 258 13.18 5.82 -0.71
C ASN A 258 13.50 4.49 -1.40
N ARG A 259 14.62 4.40 -2.07
CA ARG A 259 15.06 3.18 -2.75
C ARG A 259 15.67 2.11 -1.84
N GLY A 260 15.94 2.38 -0.59
CA GLY A 260 16.54 1.42 0.33
C GLY A 260 18.00 1.04 0.03
N ILE A 261 18.44 1.06 -1.23
CA ILE A 261 19.84 0.97 -1.67
C ILE A 261 20.10 2.14 -2.59
N ALA A 262 21.20 2.85 -2.36
CA ALA A 262 21.62 3.99 -3.15
C ALA A 262 21.75 3.60 -4.63
N GLY A 263 21.07 4.34 -5.50
CA GLY A 263 21.47 4.44 -6.88
C GLY A 263 20.91 3.44 -7.88
N GLY A 264 19.67 3.67 -8.32
CA GLY A 264 19.37 3.33 -9.73
C GLY A 264 20.19 4.25 -10.65
N PRO A 265 20.71 3.73 -11.76
CA PRO A 265 21.67 4.47 -12.59
C PRO A 265 21.04 5.66 -13.34
N THR A 266 19.73 5.75 -13.44
CA THR A 266 19.01 6.77 -14.19
C THR A 266 17.91 7.41 -13.35
N ALA A 267 17.57 8.65 -13.67
CA ALA A 267 16.36 9.28 -13.18
C ALA A 267 15.14 8.50 -13.70
N GLN A 268 14.14 8.30 -12.86
CA GLN A 268 12.89 7.61 -13.20
C GLN A 268 11.73 8.21 -12.42
N THR A 269 10.51 7.92 -12.84
CA THR A 269 9.30 8.40 -12.16
C THR A 269 8.49 7.25 -11.59
N LEU A 270 7.61 7.56 -10.66
CA LEU A 270 6.58 6.69 -10.11
C LEU A 270 5.32 7.51 -10.01
N ASP A 271 4.17 6.95 -10.31
CA ASP A 271 2.90 7.64 -10.23
C ASP A 271 2.05 7.07 -9.08
N VAL A 272 1.33 7.96 -8.38
CA VAL A 272 0.41 7.62 -7.28
C VAL A 272 -0.92 8.31 -7.51
N ASP A 273 -2.02 7.62 -7.22
CA ASP A 273 -3.36 8.17 -7.32
C ASP A 273 -4.29 7.59 -6.25
N HIS A 274 -5.33 8.34 -5.94
CA HIS A 274 -6.51 7.93 -5.17
C HIS A 274 -6.17 7.23 -3.84
N LEU A 275 -5.46 7.94 -2.95
CA LEU A 275 -5.17 7.47 -1.60
C LEU A 275 -6.37 7.71 -0.68
N VAL A 276 -6.81 6.66 0.01
CA VAL A 276 -7.86 6.71 1.03
C VAL A 276 -7.42 5.94 2.27
N ILE A 277 -7.60 6.55 3.43
CA ILE A 277 -7.35 5.94 4.73
C ILE A 277 -8.66 5.93 5.52
N THR A 278 -9.02 4.76 6.02
CA THR A 278 -10.25 4.56 6.79
C THR A 278 -9.97 3.77 8.07
N THR A 279 -10.93 3.76 9.01
CA THR A 279 -10.77 3.02 10.28
C THR A 279 -10.89 1.51 10.11
N ARG A 280 -11.44 1.03 8.99
CA ARG A 280 -11.57 -0.39 8.61
C ARG A 280 -11.68 -0.53 7.10
N ARG A 281 -11.48 -1.73 6.59
CA ARG A 281 -11.65 -2.03 5.16
C ARG A 281 -13.12 -1.84 4.77
N PRO A 282 -13.44 -1.11 3.69
CA PRO A 282 -14.81 -1.02 3.19
C PRO A 282 -15.36 -2.41 2.83
N GLY A 283 -16.60 -2.69 3.26
CA GLY A 283 -17.25 -3.97 2.98
C GLY A 283 -16.81 -5.17 3.86
N SER A 284 -16.01 -4.91 4.92
CA SER A 284 -15.60 -5.94 5.90
C SER A 284 -16.42 -5.87 7.18
#